data_49f2bdee96f7c4e68d4a5bc967384007
#
_entry.id   49f2bdee96f7c4e68d4a5bc967384007
#
_cell.length_a   1.000
_cell.length_b   1.000
_cell.length_c   1.000
_cell.angle_alpha   90.00
_cell.angle_beta   90.00
_cell.angle_gamma   90.00
#
_symmetry.space_group_name_H-M   'P 1'
#
loop_
_entity.id
_entity.type
_entity.pdbx_description
1 polymer ?
#
loop_
_entity_poly.entity_id
_entity_poly.type
_entity_poly.pdbx_seq_one_letter_code
_entity_poly.pdbx_strand_id
1 'polypeptide(L)'
;LMKLTTGGYVTPITTTTDFAIGVLEGVRYVDKTSKQPVWSRYINSSVSSDDSITYALINDDPATTYVVQADASLTIGDLLHNFNVTLGSGSTTTGQSGFGIKVGSVTTGTAMVKPLALWDTPGNAWGDAYTKVECRIVRHVDAHQSVVACVVSPE
;
A
#
# COMPACT_ATOMS: atom_id res chain seq x y z
N LEU A 1 0.12 1.79 -2.68
CA LEU A 1 1.05 0.67 -2.74
C LEU A 1 1.69 0.58 -4.11
N MET A 2 2.98 0.27 -4.15
CA MET A 2 3.80 0.20 -5.35
C MET A 2 4.39 -1.19 -5.52
N LYS A 3 4.63 -1.60 -6.77
CA LYS A 3 5.35 -2.83 -7.14
C LYS A 3 6.43 -2.54 -8.16
N LEU A 4 7.42 -3.43 -8.26
CA LEU A 4 8.40 -3.43 -9.34
C LEU A 4 7.84 -4.08 -10.60
N THR A 5 8.19 -3.51 -11.74
CA THR A 5 7.99 -4.13 -13.05
C THR A 5 9.23 -4.89 -13.47
N THR A 6 9.12 -5.78 -14.46
CA THR A 6 10.25 -6.51 -15.04
C THR A 6 11.32 -5.61 -15.67
N GLY A 7 10.96 -4.37 -16.00
CA GLY A 7 11.89 -3.36 -16.53
C GLY A 7 12.62 -2.54 -15.45
N GLY A 8 12.44 -2.86 -14.15
CA GLY A 8 13.07 -2.11 -13.07
C GLY A 8 12.37 -0.80 -12.70
N TYR A 9 11.21 -0.53 -13.29
CA TYR A 9 10.40 0.65 -12.96
C TYR A 9 9.39 0.30 -11.86
N VAL A 10 8.93 1.32 -11.13
CA VAL A 10 7.86 1.19 -10.13
C VAL A 10 6.53 1.62 -10.71
N THR A 11 5.49 0.90 -10.34
CA THR A 11 4.10 1.19 -10.74
C THR A 11 3.16 0.88 -9.56
N PRO A 12 1.98 1.50 -9.49
CA PRO A 12 0.97 1.06 -8.54
C PRO A 12 0.64 -0.42 -8.71
N ILE A 13 0.30 -1.09 -7.61
CA ILE A 13 -0.23 -2.47 -7.71
C ILE A 13 -1.55 -2.46 -8.49
N THR A 14 -1.74 -3.47 -9.31
CA THR A 14 -2.93 -3.62 -10.18
C THR A 14 -3.79 -4.82 -9.81
N THR A 15 -3.25 -5.72 -9.01
CA THR A 15 -3.97 -6.90 -8.51
C THR A 15 -3.65 -7.13 -7.03
N THR A 16 -4.56 -7.79 -6.33
CA THR A 16 -4.37 -8.16 -4.92
C THR A 16 -3.39 -9.31 -4.73
N THR A 17 -2.87 -9.88 -5.80
CA THR A 17 -1.84 -10.93 -5.80
C THR A 17 -0.43 -10.38 -6.02
N ASP A 18 -0.30 -9.11 -6.37
CA ASP A 18 1.00 -8.45 -6.53
C ASP A 18 1.77 -8.41 -5.19
N PHE A 19 3.09 -8.48 -5.26
CA PHE A 19 3.94 -8.17 -4.12
C PHE A 19 4.24 -6.68 -4.10
N ALA A 20 3.95 -6.03 -2.97
CA ALA A 20 4.29 -4.63 -2.78
C ALA A 20 5.76 -4.48 -2.40
N ILE A 21 6.41 -3.45 -2.92
CA ILE A 21 7.74 -3.01 -2.48
C ILE A 21 7.64 -1.90 -1.43
N GLY A 22 6.44 -1.38 -1.18
CA GLY A 22 6.21 -0.33 -0.19
C GLY A 22 5.15 0.66 -0.59
N VAL A 23 5.16 1.80 0.08
CA VAL A 23 4.21 2.91 -0.12
C VAL A 23 4.94 4.11 -0.73
N LEU A 24 4.33 4.70 -1.76
CA LEU A 24 4.84 5.93 -2.36
C LEU A 24 4.64 7.10 -1.38
N GLU A 25 5.72 7.74 -0.99
CA GLU A 25 5.71 8.95 -0.15
C GLU A 25 5.86 10.22 -0.97
N GLY A 26 6.48 10.13 -2.13
CA GLY A 26 6.67 11.26 -2.99
C GLY A 26 7.36 10.93 -4.31
N VAL A 27 7.51 11.95 -5.11
CA VAL A 27 8.18 11.87 -6.40
C VAL A 27 9.11 13.07 -6.59
N ARG A 28 10.20 12.83 -7.28
CA ARG A 28 11.13 13.86 -7.74
C ARG A 28 11.24 13.79 -9.25
N TYR A 29 11.05 14.90 -9.91
CA TYR A 29 11.18 15.02 -11.37
C TYR A 29 11.70 16.42 -11.77
N VAL A 30 12.08 16.60 -13.00
CA VAL A 30 12.40 17.90 -13.56
C VAL A 30 11.20 18.39 -14.36
N ASP A 31 10.70 19.57 -14.01
CA ASP A 31 9.57 20.18 -14.72
C ASP A 31 10.01 20.59 -16.14
N LYS A 32 9.22 20.22 -17.14
CA LYS A 32 9.56 20.45 -18.56
C LYS A 32 9.60 21.93 -18.92
N THR A 33 8.79 22.73 -18.26
CA THR A 33 8.64 24.16 -18.59
C THR A 33 9.69 25.00 -17.87
N SER A 34 9.81 24.83 -16.56
CA SER A 34 10.72 25.63 -15.73
C SER A 34 12.16 25.09 -15.72
N LYS A 35 12.36 23.83 -16.15
CA LYS A 35 13.64 23.11 -16.08
C LYS A 35 14.19 23.00 -14.67
N GLN A 36 13.33 23.15 -13.67
CA GLN A 36 13.70 23.08 -12.25
C GLN A 36 13.36 21.69 -11.68
N PRO A 37 14.16 21.17 -10.74
CA PRO A 37 13.81 19.97 -9.99
C PRO A 37 12.62 20.27 -9.07
N VAL A 38 11.62 19.41 -9.15
CA VAL A 38 10.38 19.50 -8.36
C VAL A 38 10.26 18.28 -7.47
N TRP A 39 9.86 18.50 -6.23
CA TRP A 39 9.47 17.48 -5.27
C TRP A 39 7.99 17.61 -4.99
N SER A 40 7.25 16.52 -5.12
CA SER A 40 5.81 16.49 -4.89
C SER A 40 5.40 15.18 -4.23
N ARG A 41 4.29 15.20 -3.51
CA ARG A 41 3.71 13.95 -2.97
C ARG A 41 3.15 13.04 -4.05
N TYR A 42 2.85 13.57 -5.21
CA TYR A 42 2.31 12.83 -6.35
C TYR A 42 2.65 13.54 -7.67
N ILE A 43 2.57 12.82 -8.77
CA ILE A 43 2.60 13.42 -10.10
C ILE A 43 1.16 13.67 -10.55
N ASN A 44 0.85 14.93 -10.82
CA ASN A 44 -0.36 15.28 -11.53
C ASN A 44 -0.17 14.99 -13.02
N SER A 45 -1.16 14.38 -13.66
CA SER A 45 -1.13 14.10 -15.10
C SER A 45 -1.01 15.35 -15.99
N SER A 46 -1.30 16.53 -15.46
CA SER A 46 -1.10 17.82 -16.15
C SER A 46 0.34 18.33 -16.07
N VAL A 47 1.18 17.74 -15.21
CA VAL A 47 2.58 18.12 -15.09
C VAL A 47 3.38 17.33 -16.12
N SER A 48 3.90 18.02 -17.12
CA SER A 48 4.80 17.45 -18.09
C SER A 48 6.19 17.36 -17.47
N SER A 49 6.65 16.16 -17.14
CA SER A 49 8.05 15.94 -16.82
C SER A 49 8.88 16.04 -18.12
N ASP A 50 10.06 16.63 -18.03
CA ASP A 50 11.08 16.45 -19.06
C ASP A 50 11.47 14.97 -19.03
N ASP A 51 11.62 14.30 -20.17
CA ASP A 51 11.83 12.85 -20.34
C ASP A 51 13.01 12.25 -19.54
N SER A 52 13.66 13.08 -18.78
CA SER A 52 14.64 12.68 -17.79
C SER A 52 13.94 12.13 -16.55
N ILE A 53 14.30 11.00 -16.20
CA ILE A 53 14.08 10.15 -15.02
C ILE A 53 13.25 10.83 -13.91
N THR A 54 12.04 10.33 -13.75
CA THR A 54 11.23 10.60 -12.56
C THR A 54 11.56 9.55 -11.48
N TYR A 55 11.96 10.01 -10.31
CA TYR A 55 12.25 9.16 -9.16
C TYR A 55 11.02 9.05 -8.25
N ALA A 56 10.65 7.85 -7.91
CA ALA A 56 9.67 7.57 -6.86
C ALA A 56 10.40 7.39 -5.52
N LEU A 57 9.93 8.07 -4.48
CA LEU A 57 10.37 7.88 -3.11
C LEU A 57 9.42 6.90 -2.45
N ILE A 58 9.91 5.73 -2.12
CA ILE A 58 9.11 4.64 -1.57
C ILE A 58 9.64 4.30 -0.19
N ASN A 59 8.73 4.20 0.77
CA ASN A 59 9.03 3.58 2.05
C ASN A 59 8.91 2.07 1.86
N ASP A 60 10.03 1.38 1.85
CA ASP A 60 10.17 -0.06 1.60
C ASP A 60 10.37 -0.88 2.89
N ASP A 61 10.27 -0.25 4.06
CA ASP A 61 10.36 -0.95 5.33
C ASP A 61 9.10 -1.80 5.59
N PRO A 62 9.20 -3.14 5.61
CA PRO A 62 8.06 -4.02 5.85
C PRO A 62 7.51 -3.93 7.28
N ALA A 63 8.27 -3.34 8.23
CA ALA A 63 7.83 -3.15 9.60
C ALA A 63 7.01 -1.85 9.79
N THR A 64 7.04 -0.95 8.82
CA THR A 64 6.28 0.30 8.88
C THR A 64 4.79 0.05 8.93
N THR A 65 4.11 0.76 9.82
CA THR A 65 2.64 0.76 9.92
C THR A 65 2.05 1.97 9.22
N TYR A 66 0.87 1.78 8.65
CA TYR A 66 0.15 2.79 7.89
C TYR A 66 -1.29 2.90 8.40
N VAL A 67 -1.82 4.11 8.45
CA VAL A 67 -3.23 4.33 8.75
C VAL A 67 -4.03 4.18 7.45
N VAL A 68 -4.95 3.23 7.45
CA VAL A 68 -5.78 2.93 6.28
C VAL A 68 -7.24 2.86 6.68
N GLN A 69 -8.10 3.40 5.83
CA GLN A 69 -9.55 3.33 5.99
C GLN A 69 -10.07 2.03 5.36
N ALA A 70 -11.01 1.38 6.04
CA ALA A 70 -11.74 0.24 5.50
C ALA A 70 -12.89 0.70 4.61
N ASP A 71 -13.30 -0.14 3.66
CA ASP A 71 -14.46 0.08 2.80
C ASP A 71 -15.80 -0.22 3.50
N ALA A 72 -15.74 -0.81 4.68
CA ALA A 72 -16.89 -1.11 5.53
C ALA A 72 -16.47 -1.16 7.01
N SER A 73 -17.38 -1.58 7.86
CA SER A 73 -17.17 -1.75 9.29
C SER A 73 -16.18 -2.88 9.59
N LEU A 74 -15.15 -2.57 10.39
CA LEU A 74 -14.28 -3.56 11.03
C LEU A 74 -14.64 -3.69 12.51
N THR A 75 -14.53 -4.90 13.03
CA THR A 75 -14.73 -5.22 14.43
C THR A 75 -13.42 -5.58 15.12
N ILE A 76 -13.40 -5.61 16.44
CA ILE A 76 -12.22 -6.05 17.18
C ILE A 76 -11.82 -7.50 16.85
N GLY A 77 -12.78 -8.32 16.42
CA GLY A 77 -12.52 -9.70 15.98
C GLY A 77 -11.72 -9.79 14.68
N ASP A 78 -11.64 -8.70 13.90
CA ASP A 78 -10.90 -8.63 12.65
C ASP A 78 -9.41 -8.30 12.85
N LEU A 79 -9.00 -8.01 14.08
CA LEU A 79 -7.59 -7.79 14.41
C LEU A 79 -6.75 -9.01 14.06
N LEU A 80 -5.57 -8.77 13.53
CA LEU A 80 -4.57 -9.76 13.13
C LEU A 80 -5.01 -10.71 12.01
N HIS A 81 -6.22 -10.59 11.47
CA HIS A 81 -6.59 -11.24 10.22
C HIS A 81 -5.96 -10.51 9.03
N ASN A 82 -5.86 -11.18 7.91
CA ASN A 82 -5.32 -10.61 6.68
C ASN A 82 -6.45 -10.17 5.75
N PHE A 83 -6.24 -9.04 5.08
CA PHE A 83 -7.21 -8.45 4.14
C PHE A 83 -6.52 -8.09 2.83
N ASN A 84 -7.26 -8.21 1.74
CA ASN A 84 -6.86 -7.56 0.51
C ASN A 84 -7.19 -6.06 0.56
N VAL A 85 -6.59 -5.32 -0.36
CA VAL A 85 -6.89 -3.90 -0.51
C VAL A 85 -7.93 -3.68 -1.61
N THR A 86 -8.74 -2.65 -1.45
CA THR A 86 -9.55 -2.09 -2.54
C THR A 86 -8.62 -1.32 -3.46
N LEU A 87 -8.62 -1.64 -4.74
CA LEU A 87 -7.82 -0.99 -5.77
C LEU A 87 -8.61 0.20 -6.34
N GLY A 88 -8.74 1.26 -5.56
CA GLY A 88 -9.44 2.47 -5.98
C GLY A 88 -8.54 3.43 -6.75
N SER A 89 -9.15 4.27 -7.58
CA SER A 89 -8.45 5.39 -8.20
C SER A 89 -8.18 6.48 -7.16
N GLY A 90 -6.96 6.99 -7.13
CA GLY A 90 -6.61 8.13 -6.30
C GLY A 90 -7.17 9.43 -6.87
N SER A 91 -7.06 10.49 -6.08
CA SER A 91 -7.41 11.84 -6.51
C SER A 91 -6.20 12.51 -7.18
N THR A 92 -6.34 12.90 -8.43
CA THR A 92 -5.30 13.66 -9.16
C THR A 92 -5.20 15.11 -8.68
N THR A 93 -6.20 15.58 -7.93
CA THR A 93 -6.23 16.95 -7.39
C THR A 93 -5.59 17.03 -6.01
N THR A 94 -5.87 16.07 -5.14
CA THR A 94 -5.39 16.06 -3.74
C THR A 94 -4.20 15.14 -3.53
N GLY A 95 -3.92 14.24 -4.48
CA GLY A 95 -2.89 13.21 -4.35
C GLY A 95 -3.24 12.09 -3.35
N GLN A 96 -4.48 12.06 -2.87
CA GLN A 96 -4.92 11.01 -1.97
C GLN A 96 -5.04 9.67 -2.69
N SER A 97 -4.56 8.62 -2.04
CA SER A 97 -4.70 7.25 -2.53
C SER A 97 -6.16 6.81 -2.46
N GLY A 98 -6.62 6.07 -3.48
CA GLY A 98 -7.90 5.38 -3.45
C GLY A 98 -7.84 3.98 -2.84
N PHE A 99 -6.68 3.57 -2.30
CA PHE A 99 -6.54 2.27 -1.66
C PHE A 99 -7.18 2.26 -0.27
N GLY A 100 -7.91 1.20 0.04
CA GLY A 100 -8.53 0.96 1.34
C GLY A 100 -8.47 -0.53 1.70
N ILE A 101 -8.85 -0.90 2.91
CA ILE A 101 -8.99 -2.30 3.30
C ILE A 101 -10.33 -2.81 2.77
N LYS A 102 -10.30 -3.93 2.05
CA LYS A 102 -11.50 -4.62 1.56
C LYS A 102 -12.01 -5.59 2.61
N VAL A 103 -12.98 -5.17 3.41
CA VAL A 103 -13.49 -5.95 4.56
C VAL A 103 -14.04 -7.32 4.14
N GLY A 104 -14.75 -7.40 3.03
CA GLY A 104 -15.27 -8.67 2.51
C GLY A 104 -14.21 -9.69 2.06
N SER A 105 -12.92 -9.37 2.19
CA SER A 105 -11.81 -10.26 1.82
C SER A 105 -11.05 -10.86 3.00
N VAL A 106 -11.62 -10.81 4.20
CA VAL A 106 -11.00 -11.35 5.41
C VAL A 106 -10.55 -12.79 5.22
N THR A 107 -9.32 -13.08 5.64
CA THR A 107 -8.74 -14.43 5.55
C THR A 107 -7.66 -14.63 6.62
N THR A 108 -7.45 -15.86 7.01
CA THR A 108 -6.28 -16.27 7.81
C THR A 108 -5.06 -16.60 6.95
N GLY A 109 -5.28 -16.75 5.63
CA GLY A 109 -4.22 -16.96 4.66
C GLY A 109 -3.48 -15.68 4.27
N THR A 110 -2.65 -15.75 3.23
CA THR A 110 -1.89 -14.61 2.75
C THR A 110 -2.78 -13.60 2.02
N ALA A 111 -2.78 -12.36 2.47
CA ALA A 111 -3.41 -11.23 1.81
C ALA A 111 -2.48 -9.99 1.87
N MET A 112 -2.95 -8.84 1.42
CA MET A 112 -2.07 -7.67 1.23
C MET A 112 -1.68 -6.99 2.55
N VAL A 113 -2.63 -6.83 3.46
CA VAL A 113 -2.47 -6.03 4.68
C VAL A 113 -3.05 -6.75 5.90
N LYS A 114 -2.54 -6.38 7.08
CA LYS A 114 -3.00 -6.88 8.37
C LYS A 114 -3.26 -5.71 9.32
N PRO A 115 -4.50 -5.51 9.80
CA PRO A 115 -4.80 -4.58 10.88
C PRO A 115 -4.11 -5.00 12.18
N LEU A 116 -3.48 -4.03 12.85
CA LEU A 116 -2.76 -4.22 14.11
C LEU A 116 -3.47 -3.53 15.28
N ALA A 117 -4.07 -2.36 15.02
CA ALA A 117 -4.76 -1.58 16.04
C ALA A 117 -5.84 -0.69 15.40
N LEU A 118 -6.80 -0.26 16.20
CA LEU A 118 -7.68 0.84 15.84
C LEU A 118 -6.87 2.15 15.81
N TRP A 119 -7.06 2.97 14.80
CA TRP A 119 -6.48 4.31 14.80
C TRP A 119 -7.22 5.20 15.81
N ASP A 120 -6.50 5.61 16.88
CA ASP A 120 -7.07 6.41 17.97
C ASP A 120 -7.25 7.87 17.50
N THR A 121 -8.47 8.17 17.06
CA THR A 121 -8.88 9.51 16.68
C THR A 121 -10.35 9.73 17.00
N PRO A 122 -10.77 10.94 17.40
CA PRO A 122 -12.17 11.24 17.66
C PRO A 122 -13.08 10.85 16.49
N GLY A 123 -14.17 10.14 16.76
CA GLY A 123 -15.12 9.69 15.75
C GLY A 123 -14.67 8.46 14.96
N ASN A 124 -13.75 7.67 15.47
CA ASN A 124 -13.38 6.38 14.91
C ASN A 124 -13.47 5.30 16.00
N ALA A 125 -14.38 4.38 15.83
CA ALA A 125 -14.60 3.26 16.73
C ALA A 125 -14.75 1.95 15.96
N TRP A 126 -14.55 0.82 16.66
CA TRP A 126 -14.89 -0.48 16.09
C TRP A 126 -16.38 -0.53 15.77
N GLY A 127 -16.71 -1.00 14.57
CA GLY A 127 -18.09 -1.05 14.10
C GLY A 127 -18.54 0.16 13.28
N ASP A 128 -17.76 1.22 13.19
CA ASP A 128 -18.06 2.37 12.35
C ASP A 128 -18.03 2.00 10.85
N ALA A 129 -18.87 2.65 10.06
CA ALA A 129 -19.07 2.35 8.64
C ALA A 129 -17.80 2.40 7.79
N TYR A 130 -16.81 3.17 8.21
CA TYR A 130 -15.52 3.33 7.52
C TYR A 130 -14.39 3.37 8.55
N THR A 131 -14.24 2.27 9.28
CA THR A 131 -13.25 2.14 10.35
C THR A 131 -11.84 2.43 9.85
N LYS A 132 -11.09 3.27 10.57
CA LYS A 132 -9.67 3.53 10.29
C LYS A 132 -8.81 2.71 11.25
N VAL A 133 -7.84 2.03 10.70
CA VAL A 133 -6.95 1.15 11.48
C VAL A 133 -5.50 1.38 11.10
N GLU A 134 -4.61 1.11 12.04
CA GLU A 134 -3.21 0.93 11.76
C GLU A 134 -2.99 -0.48 11.20
N CYS A 135 -2.36 -0.56 10.06
CA CYS A 135 -2.06 -1.83 9.43
C CYS A 135 -0.62 -1.87 8.89
N ARG A 136 -0.12 -3.06 8.66
CA ARG A 136 1.13 -3.28 7.94
C ARG A 136 0.90 -4.07 6.66
N ILE A 137 1.83 -3.95 5.73
CA ILE A 137 1.85 -4.74 4.51
C ILE A 137 2.35 -6.15 4.86
N VAL A 138 1.58 -7.17 4.50
CA VAL A 138 1.94 -8.58 4.70
C VAL A 138 2.57 -9.15 3.43
N ARG A 139 2.00 -8.81 2.26
CA ARG A 139 2.52 -9.23 0.97
C ARG A 139 3.56 -8.22 0.47
N HIS A 140 4.69 -8.18 1.16
CA HIS A 140 5.83 -7.33 0.86
C HIS A 140 6.96 -8.16 0.24
N VAL A 141 7.73 -7.58 -0.69
CA VAL A 141 8.85 -8.27 -1.37
C VAL A 141 9.89 -8.72 -0.34
N ASP A 142 10.19 -7.88 0.65
CA ASP A 142 11.17 -8.15 1.70
C ASP A 142 10.58 -8.79 2.96
N ALA A 143 9.26 -9.04 3.00
CA ALA A 143 8.70 -9.81 4.09
C ALA A 143 9.21 -11.25 3.98
N HIS A 144 10.02 -11.67 4.94
CA HIS A 144 10.50 -13.04 5.02
C HIS A 144 9.32 -14.01 5.03
N GLN A 145 9.00 -14.54 3.89
CA GLN A 145 8.23 -15.76 3.81
C GLN A 145 9.19 -16.91 4.14
N SER A 146 9.40 -17.17 5.41
CA SER A 146 10.03 -18.44 5.78
C SER A 146 9.01 -19.54 5.57
N VAL A 147 8.85 -19.97 4.33
CA VAL A 147 8.37 -21.31 4.04
C VAL A 147 9.60 -22.19 4.07
N VAL A 148 10.00 -22.58 5.25
CA VAL A 148 10.84 -23.76 5.40
C VAL A 148 9.92 -24.96 5.16
N ALA A 149 9.75 -25.35 3.92
CA ALA A 149 9.28 -26.67 3.59
C ALA A 149 10.42 -27.63 3.91
N CYS A 150 10.51 -28.07 5.15
CA CYS A 150 11.25 -29.27 5.49
C CYS A 150 10.52 -30.44 4.83
N VAL A 151 11.00 -30.85 3.68
CA VAL A 151 10.66 -32.16 3.14
C VAL A 151 11.42 -33.18 4.02
N VAL A 152 10.70 -33.74 4.97
CA VAL A 152 11.19 -34.98 5.63
C VAL A 152 10.98 -36.10 4.62
N SER A 153 12.07 -36.57 4.01
CA SER A 153 12.07 -37.84 3.27
C SER A 153 11.67 -38.94 4.22
N PRO A 154 10.64 -39.74 3.95
CA PRO A 154 10.46 -40.99 4.68
C PRO A 154 11.58 -41.98 4.26
N GLU A 155 12.28 -42.52 5.25
CA GLU A 155 13.10 -43.74 5.07
C GLU A 155 12.21 -44.95 4.80
#